data_cda1ec33a43e1bf7880e34461e8bdf41
#
_entry.id   cda1ec33a43e1bf7880e34461e8bdf41
#
_cell.length_a   1.000
_cell.length_b   1.000
_cell.length_c   1.000
_cell.angle_alpha   90.00
_cell.angle_beta   90.00
_cell.angle_gamma   90.00
#
_symmetry.space_group_name_H-M   'P 1'
#
loop_
_entity.id
_entity.type
_entity.pdbx_description
1 polymer ?
#
loop_
_entity_poly.entity_id
_entity_poly.type
_entity_poly.pdbx_seq_one_letter_code
_entity_poly.pdbx_strand_id
1 'polypeptide(L)'
;MHVATDNGSIVGGAGAFQFDLTVPGGSVRTAGVTVVGVLPSHRRRGILREMMRAQLDDIQARGEPLAALWASEASIYRRYGYGLAALCGDMNIPRTHSDFVRPVERKGTVRIVGHDEALTVCPPVYDRVCAETPGMFARTREWWKSRVLDDPEWRRFGGGELSVAVLEDDGRPQAYALYRLNFSYEDGVPTGKVVVLEAMGAEPEAEIAVWRFLLDIDWMASIEAELLPLDHPLLLLAAEPGRLRFRVGDGIFVRLVDVGAALAARSYATDDDLVIGVVDTFCPWNDACFTVRGQKTMEEPDLRLPVDTLGSVYLGGFTFRQLARVGCVEEVSEGALDRADALFRSERAPWCPEIF
;
A
#
# COMPACT_ATOMS: atom_id res chain seq x y z
N MET A 1 5.93 16.44 13.67
CA MET A 1 4.61 17.05 13.48
C MET A 1 4.80 18.54 13.18
N HIS A 2 4.15 19.07 12.14
CA HIS A 2 4.17 20.48 11.75
C HIS A 2 2.80 21.10 12.06
N VAL A 3 2.80 22.34 12.56
CA VAL A 3 1.59 23.04 12.98
C VAL A 3 1.63 24.46 12.40
N ALA A 4 0.55 24.89 11.78
CA ALA A 4 0.35 26.26 11.35
C ALA A 4 -0.50 27.00 12.38
N THR A 5 -0.08 28.23 12.76
CA THR A 5 -0.80 29.07 13.72
C THR A 5 -1.16 30.40 13.12
N ASP A 6 -2.30 30.95 13.50
CA ASP A 6 -2.73 32.32 13.20
C ASP A 6 -3.19 32.98 14.51
N ASN A 7 -2.56 34.09 14.91
CA ASN A 7 -2.81 34.80 16.19
C ASN A 7 -2.81 33.87 17.42
N GLY A 8 -1.87 32.91 17.48
CA GLY A 8 -1.74 31.97 18.57
C GLY A 8 -2.70 30.77 18.56
N SER A 9 -3.61 30.71 17.60
CA SER A 9 -4.53 29.57 17.41
C SER A 9 -4.00 28.60 16.35
N ILE A 10 -4.12 27.29 16.59
CA ILE A 10 -3.75 26.27 15.60
C ILE A 10 -4.79 26.29 14.47
N VAL A 11 -4.34 26.49 13.24
CA VAL A 11 -5.18 26.57 12.04
C VAL A 11 -4.88 25.50 11.00
N GLY A 12 -3.82 24.73 11.20
CA GLY A 12 -3.46 23.57 10.34
C GLY A 12 -2.45 22.66 11.02
N GLY A 13 -2.35 21.44 10.55
CA GLY A 13 -1.41 20.44 11.03
C GLY A 13 -1.05 19.43 9.96
N ALA A 14 0.14 18.85 10.08
CA ALA A 14 0.62 17.72 9.29
C ALA A 14 1.52 16.86 10.15
N GLY A 15 1.27 15.55 10.19
CA GLY A 15 2.07 14.55 10.89
C GLY A 15 2.82 13.65 9.94
N ALA A 16 3.80 12.92 10.46
CA ALA A 16 4.39 11.79 9.77
C ALA A 16 4.83 10.74 10.78
N PHE A 17 4.55 9.47 10.47
CA PHE A 17 5.16 8.32 11.11
C PHE A 17 6.51 8.03 10.44
N GLN A 18 7.40 7.36 11.16
CA GLN A 18 8.62 6.80 10.58
C GLN A 18 8.38 5.33 10.30
N PHE A 19 8.46 4.94 9.04
CA PHE A 19 8.30 3.57 8.59
C PHE A 19 9.53 3.08 7.83
N ASP A 20 9.69 1.76 7.77
CA ASP A 20 10.53 1.09 6.79
C ASP A 20 9.58 0.51 5.73
N LEU A 21 9.57 1.13 4.55
CA LEU A 21 8.75 0.72 3.39
C LEU A 21 9.50 -0.33 2.59
N THR A 22 8.86 -1.46 2.33
CA THR A 22 9.39 -2.45 1.40
C THR A 22 9.36 -1.90 -0.03
N VAL A 23 10.50 -1.98 -0.70
CA VAL A 23 10.69 -1.63 -2.11
C VAL A 23 11.29 -2.84 -2.84
N PRO A 24 11.28 -2.88 -4.18
CA PRO A 24 11.94 -3.97 -4.89
C PRO A 24 13.39 -4.15 -4.43
N GLY A 25 13.69 -5.32 -3.81
CA GLY A 25 15.02 -5.72 -3.34
C GLY A 25 15.42 -5.28 -1.94
N GLY A 26 14.52 -4.65 -1.15
CA GLY A 26 14.83 -4.29 0.22
C GLY A 26 13.80 -3.42 0.91
N SER A 27 14.23 -2.65 1.89
CA SER A 27 13.38 -1.68 2.58
C SER A 27 14.06 -0.30 2.68
N VAL A 28 13.25 0.76 2.72
CA VAL A 28 13.72 2.16 2.73
C VAL A 28 12.99 2.93 3.80
N ARG A 29 13.74 3.71 4.59
CA ARG A 29 13.15 4.64 5.57
C ARG A 29 12.23 5.63 4.86
N THR A 30 11.00 5.71 5.33
CA THR A 30 9.92 6.43 4.66
C THR A 30 9.09 7.20 5.68
N ALA A 31 8.83 8.47 5.39
CA ALA A 31 7.89 9.27 6.17
C ALA A 31 6.44 8.93 5.77
N GLY A 32 5.69 8.26 6.64
CA GLY A 32 4.26 8.01 6.46
C GLY A 32 3.44 9.25 6.81
N VAL A 33 3.19 10.12 5.84
CA VAL A 33 2.53 11.43 6.03
C VAL A 33 1.04 11.23 6.31
N THR A 34 0.56 11.86 7.38
CA THR A 34 -0.81 11.69 7.88
C THR A 34 -1.35 12.97 8.53
N VAL A 35 -2.64 12.98 8.85
CA VAL A 35 -3.38 14.06 9.54
C VAL A 35 -3.11 15.45 8.96
N VAL A 36 -3.00 15.53 7.63
CA VAL A 36 -2.79 16.79 6.92
C VAL A 36 -4.11 17.53 6.81
N GLY A 37 -4.19 18.70 7.43
CA GLY A 37 -5.42 19.49 7.41
C GLY A 37 -5.21 20.97 7.65
N VAL A 38 -6.11 21.77 7.09
CA VAL A 38 -6.22 23.24 7.34
C VAL A 38 -7.68 23.56 7.63
N LEU A 39 -7.92 24.33 8.68
CA LEU A 39 -9.26 24.76 9.05
C LEU A 39 -9.99 25.40 7.85
N PRO A 40 -11.28 25.13 7.64
CA PRO A 40 -12.05 25.63 6.49
C PRO A 40 -11.96 27.16 6.34
N SER A 41 -11.95 27.89 7.46
CA SER A 41 -11.82 29.37 7.51
C SER A 41 -10.45 29.90 7.07
N HIS A 42 -9.44 29.03 6.96
CA HIS A 42 -8.05 29.40 6.64
C HIS A 42 -7.56 28.76 5.32
N ARG A 43 -8.43 28.05 4.60
CA ARG A 43 -8.10 27.46 3.30
C ARG A 43 -7.80 28.54 2.24
N ARG A 44 -7.09 28.15 1.17
CA ARG A 44 -6.72 28.99 0.02
C ARG A 44 -5.80 30.19 0.37
N ARG A 45 -5.15 30.15 1.54
CA ARG A 45 -4.18 31.17 2.02
C ARG A 45 -2.71 30.72 1.91
N GLY A 46 -2.43 29.62 1.22
CA GLY A 46 -1.06 29.07 1.08
C GLY A 46 -0.59 28.19 2.25
N ILE A 47 -1.35 28.10 3.35
CA ILE A 47 -0.93 27.40 4.58
C ILE A 47 -0.52 25.94 4.33
N LEU A 48 -1.32 25.18 3.56
CA LEU A 48 -0.99 23.81 3.22
C LEU A 48 0.34 23.73 2.46
N ARG A 49 0.59 24.65 1.52
CA ARG A 49 1.84 24.66 0.75
C ARG A 49 3.06 24.85 1.65
N GLU A 50 2.97 25.80 2.59
CA GLU A 50 4.06 26.08 3.54
C GLU A 50 4.30 24.91 4.48
N MET A 51 3.23 24.29 5.00
CA MET A 51 3.36 23.09 5.83
C MET A 51 4.01 21.93 5.07
N MET A 52 3.58 21.65 3.82
CA MET A 52 4.17 20.60 3.00
C MET A 52 5.64 20.90 2.65
N ARG A 53 6.00 22.18 2.45
CA ARG A 53 7.40 22.59 2.27
C ARG A 53 8.21 22.26 3.51
N ALA A 54 7.79 22.78 4.66
CA ALA A 54 8.49 22.55 5.92
C ALA A 54 8.60 21.06 6.27
N GLN A 55 7.57 20.27 5.96
CA GLN A 55 7.56 18.83 6.19
C GLN A 55 8.57 18.10 5.29
N LEU A 56 8.62 18.41 3.98
CA LEU A 56 9.55 17.76 3.04
C LEU A 56 11.01 18.18 3.32
N ASP A 57 11.25 19.43 3.70
CA ASP A 57 12.58 19.91 4.12
C ASP A 57 13.04 19.13 5.37
N ASP A 58 12.16 18.93 6.36
CA ASP A 58 12.44 18.17 7.57
C ASP A 58 12.68 16.66 7.28
N ILE A 59 11.87 16.05 6.40
CA ILE A 59 12.06 14.66 5.96
C ILE A 59 13.42 14.49 5.28
N GLN A 60 13.79 15.40 4.38
CA GLN A 60 15.10 15.42 3.74
C GLN A 60 16.24 15.54 4.77
N ALA A 61 16.10 16.47 5.71
CA ALA A 61 17.11 16.70 6.76
C ALA A 61 17.31 15.46 7.66
N ARG A 62 16.27 14.63 7.85
CA ARG A 62 16.37 13.36 8.57
C ARG A 62 16.98 12.23 7.75
N GLY A 63 17.27 12.46 6.46
CA GLY A 63 17.78 11.43 5.56
C GLY A 63 16.77 10.32 5.25
N GLU A 64 15.49 10.63 5.19
CA GLU A 64 14.42 9.75 4.74
C GLU A 64 14.22 9.96 3.23
N PRO A 65 14.61 9.00 2.36
CA PRO A 65 14.57 9.22 0.91
C PRO A 65 13.15 9.27 0.35
N LEU A 66 12.19 8.72 1.06
CA LEU A 66 10.80 8.60 0.64
C LEU A 66 9.84 9.24 1.63
N ALA A 67 8.72 9.71 1.09
CA ALA A 67 7.49 9.96 1.84
C ALA A 67 6.33 9.23 1.16
N ALA A 68 5.38 8.75 1.95
CA ALA A 68 4.22 8.06 1.46
C ALA A 68 2.96 8.54 2.17
N LEU A 69 1.80 8.45 1.52
CA LEU A 69 0.51 8.82 2.10
C LEU A 69 -0.66 8.10 1.43
N TRP A 70 -1.77 8.04 2.15
CA TRP A 70 -3.09 7.78 1.58
C TRP A 70 -3.78 9.11 1.31
N ALA A 71 -4.21 9.33 0.06
CA ALA A 71 -4.78 10.61 -0.34
C ALA A 71 -6.29 10.64 -0.12
N SER A 72 -6.77 11.53 0.75
CA SER A 72 -8.21 11.84 0.79
C SER A 72 -8.70 12.56 -0.48
N GLU A 73 -7.83 13.36 -1.10
CA GLU A 73 -8.03 14.04 -2.38
C GLU A 73 -6.73 13.98 -3.19
N ALA A 74 -6.62 13.02 -4.12
CA ALA A 74 -5.41 12.77 -4.92
C ALA A 74 -4.87 14.01 -5.65
N SER A 75 -5.76 14.88 -6.13
CA SER A 75 -5.42 16.12 -6.85
C SER A 75 -4.60 17.11 -6.03
N ILE A 76 -4.67 17.03 -4.70
CA ILE A 76 -3.92 17.90 -3.79
C ILE A 76 -2.44 17.55 -3.76
N TYR A 77 -2.10 16.26 -3.74
CA TYR A 77 -0.76 15.81 -3.41
C TYR A 77 0.19 15.74 -4.60
N ARG A 78 -0.31 15.58 -5.83
CA ARG A 78 0.51 15.61 -7.05
C ARG A 78 1.32 16.90 -7.17
N ARG A 79 0.76 18.06 -6.79
CA ARG A 79 1.46 19.37 -6.81
C ARG A 79 2.66 19.45 -5.87
N TYR A 80 2.77 18.50 -4.94
CA TYR A 80 3.89 18.36 -4.02
C TYR A 80 4.81 17.19 -4.41
N GLY A 81 4.59 16.59 -5.58
CA GLY A 81 5.41 15.55 -6.16
C GLY A 81 5.08 14.13 -5.68
N TYR A 82 3.91 13.90 -5.08
CA TYR A 82 3.45 12.55 -4.76
C TYR A 82 2.79 11.91 -5.98
N GLY A 83 3.27 10.74 -6.38
CA GLY A 83 2.70 9.92 -7.45
C GLY A 83 1.93 8.73 -6.90
N LEU A 84 0.83 8.35 -7.56
CA LEU A 84 0.10 7.12 -7.25
C LEU A 84 1.01 5.92 -7.56
N ALA A 85 1.48 5.21 -6.53
CA ALA A 85 2.49 4.15 -6.66
C ALA A 85 1.90 2.73 -6.61
N ALA A 86 0.74 2.57 -5.97
CA ALA A 86 -0.01 1.32 -5.98
C ALA A 86 -1.49 1.60 -6.04
N LEU A 87 -2.22 0.68 -6.64
CA LEU A 87 -3.67 0.60 -6.58
C LEU A 87 -4.07 -0.44 -5.51
N CYS A 88 -5.29 -0.37 -5.02
CA CYS A 88 -5.87 -1.40 -4.17
C CYS A 88 -7.22 -1.88 -4.72
N GLY A 89 -7.66 -3.03 -4.25
CA GLY A 89 -8.92 -3.64 -4.63
C GLY A 89 -9.85 -3.85 -3.45
N ASP A 90 -11.14 -3.78 -3.71
CA ASP A 90 -12.19 -4.18 -2.76
C ASP A 90 -12.99 -5.32 -3.37
N MET A 91 -13.38 -6.31 -2.55
CA MET A 91 -14.22 -7.42 -2.96
C MET A 91 -15.52 -7.47 -2.15
N ASN A 92 -16.60 -7.93 -2.82
CA ASN A 92 -17.85 -8.30 -2.17
C ASN A 92 -18.37 -9.57 -2.82
N ILE A 93 -18.14 -10.72 -2.18
CA ILE A 93 -18.42 -12.05 -2.71
C ILE A 93 -19.72 -12.56 -2.12
N PRO A 94 -20.81 -12.76 -2.88
CA PRO A 94 -21.97 -13.49 -2.39
C PRO A 94 -21.58 -14.94 -2.08
N ARG A 95 -21.96 -15.45 -0.94
CA ARG A 95 -21.61 -16.81 -0.53
C ARG A 95 -21.98 -17.90 -1.54
N THR A 96 -23.07 -17.70 -2.25
CA THR A 96 -23.50 -18.62 -3.34
C THR A 96 -22.56 -18.69 -4.53
N HIS A 97 -21.54 -17.85 -4.58
CA HIS A 97 -20.53 -17.76 -5.63
C HIS A 97 -19.11 -17.85 -5.07
N SER A 98 -18.92 -18.53 -3.95
CA SER A 98 -17.62 -18.69 -3.29
C SER A 98 -16.85 -19.96 -3.73
N ASP A 99 -17.34 -20.69 -4.71
CA ASP A 99 -16.70 -21.89 -5.21
C ASP A 99 -15.41 -21.57 -5.99
N PHE A 100 -14.46 -22.50 -5.93
CA PHE A 100 -13.22 -22.45 -6.71
C PHE A 100 -13.31 -23.31 -7.96
N VAL A 101 -12.61 -22.92 -9.03
CA VAL A 101 -12.54 -23.67 -10.32
C VAL A 101 -11.98 -25.08 -10.16
N ARG A 102 -11.25 -25.33 -9.07
CA ARG A 102 -10.69 -26.63 -8.71
C ARG A 102 -10.59 -26.76 -7.20
N PRO A 103 -10.70 -27.97 -6.66
CA PRO A 103 -10.48 -28.23 -5.25
C PRO A 103 -9.09 -27.75 -4.83
N VAL A 104 -9.00 -27.15 -3.65
CA VAL A 104 -7.75 -26.78 -3.03
C VAL A 104 -7.52 -27.72 -1.85
N GLU A 105 -6.35 -28.35 -1.83
CA GLU A 105 -5.93 -29.19 -0.72
C GLU A 105 -5.67 -28.30 0.51
N ARG A 106 -6.32 -28.60 1.61
CA ARG A 106 -6.10 -27.89 2.89
C ARG A 106 -4.96 -28.54 3.62
N LYS A 107 -3.80 -27.90 3.62
CA LYS A 107 -2.69 -28.28 4.50
C LYS A 107 -2.82 -27.46 5.79
N GLY A 108 -2.60 -28.14 6.94
CA GLY A 108 -2.66 -27.50 8.24
C GLY A 108 -4.06 -27.41 8.84
N THR A 109 -4.15 -26.74 9.98
CA THR A 109 -5.37 -26.58 10.78
C THR A 109 -5.57 -25.11 11.08
N VAL A 110 -6.79 -24.61 10.87
CA VAL A 110 -7.19 -23.25 11.27
C VAL A 110 -7.70 -23.30 12.70
N ARG A 111 -7.19 -22.41 13.54
CA ARG A 111 -7.70 -22.18 14.90
C ARG A 111 -7.97 -20.70 15.16
N ILE A 112 -8.90 -20.42 16.05
CA ILE A 112 -9.19 -19.06 16.50
C ILE A 112 -8.34 -18.78 17.72
N VAL A 113 -7.67 -17.62 17.73
CA VAL A 113 -6.77 -17.21 18.81
C VAL A 113 -7.23 -15.90 19.44
N GLY A 114 -6.87 -15.70 20.71
CA GLY A 114 -7.08 -14.42 21.38
C GLY A 114 -6.07 -13.36 20.95
N HIS A 115 -6.37 -12.08 21.24
CA HIS A 115 -5.55 -10.95 20.80
C HIS A 115 -4.12 -11.00 21.37
N ASP A 116 -3.93 -11.46 22.61
CA ASP A 116 -2.60 -11.59 23.22
C ASP A 116 -1.73 -12.64 22.51
N GLU A 117 -2.33 -13.75 22.10
CA GLU A 117 -1.64 -14.76 21.31
C GLU A 117 -1.36 -14.27 19.88
N ALA A 118 -2.31 -13.56 19.27
CA ALA A 118 -2.18 -12.97 17.95
C ALA A 118 -0.96 -12.05 17.84
N LEU A 119 -0.61 -11.31 18.92
CA LEU A 119 0.61 -10.49 19.02
C LEU A 119 1.92 -11.30 18.92
N THR A 120 1.83 -12.62 18.96
CA THR A 120 3.00 -13.50 18.86
C THR A 120 2.99 -14.29 17.55
N VAL A 121 1.82 -14.72 17.09
CA VAL A 121 1.71 -15.66 15.96
C VAL A 121 1.47 -14.97 14.61
N CYS A 122 0.84 -13.80 14.57
CA CYS A 122 0.58 -13.07 13.32
C CYS A 122 1.83 -12.32 12.78
N PRO A 123 2.63 -11.61 13.62
CA PRO A 123 3.76 -10.84 13.12
C PRO A 123 4.75 -11.64 12.26
N PRO A 124 5.17 -12.88 12.60
CA PRO A 124 6.09 -13.64 11.77
C PRO A 124 5.54 -13.98 10.37
N VAL A 125 4.22 -14.11 10.21
CA VAL A 125 3.58 -14.31 8.90
C VAL A 125 3.60 -13.00 8.12
N TYR A 126 3.18 -11.90 8.76
CA TYR A 126 3.22 -10.57 8.17
C TYR A 126 4.61 -10.18 7.68
N ASP A 127 5.63 -10.38 8.51
CA ASP A 127 7.01 -9.99 8.20
C ASP A 127 7.54 -10.71 6.96
N ARG A 128 7.19 -12.00 6.77
CA ARG A 128 7.53 -12.75 5.55
C ARG A 128 6.86 -12.15 4.31
N VAL A 129 5.56 -11.86 4.38
CA VAL A 129 4.82 -11.24 3.26
C VAL A 129 5.34 -9.84 2.99
N CYS A 130 5.57 -9.04 4.04
CA CYS A 130 6.07 -7.67 3.97
C CYS A 130 7.44 -7.60 3.28
N ALA A 131 8.35 -8.52 3.60
CA ALA A 131 9.70 -8.53 3.03
C ALA A 131 9.73 -8.70 1.50
N GLU A 132 8.70 -9.32 0.93
CA GLU A 132 8.61 -9.62 -0.51
C GLU A 132 7.62 -8.73 -1.28
N THR A 133 6.84 -7.88 -0.58
CA THR A 133 5.76 -7.13 -1.21
C THR A 133 6.05 -5.63 -1.17
N PRO A 134 6.45 -5.01 -2.29
CA PRO A 134 6.66 -3.56 -2.35
C PRO A 134 5.41 -2.79 -1.93
N GLY A 135 5.58 -1.73 -1.14
CA GLY A 135 4.47 -0.92 -0.64
C GLY A 135 4.00 -1.27 0.77
N MET A 136 4.37 -2.42 1.32
CA MET A 136 4.10 -2.76 2.72
C MET A 136 5.10 -2.08 3.66
N PHE A 137 4.68 -1.84 4.89
CA PHE A 137 5.51 -1.26 5.95
C PHE A 137 5.84 -2.28 7.03
N ALA A 138 7.06 -2.26 7.55
CA ALA A 138 7.40 -3.02 8.73
C ALA A 138 6.59 -2.52 9.94
N ARG A 139 5.99 -3.45 10.68
CA ARG A 139 5.17 -3.16 11.85
C ARG A 139 5.93 -3.39 13.14
N THR A 140 5.93 -2.42 14.05
CA THR A 140 6.43 -2.62 15.41
C THR A 140 5.41 -3.39 16.25
N ARG A 141 5.86 -3.93 17.40
CA ARG A 141 4.94 -4.58 18.36
C ARG A 141 3.87 -3.60 18.87
N GLU A 142 4.23 -2.33 19.07
CA GLU A 142 3.32 -1.27 19.49
C GLU A 142 2.28 -0.98 18.42
N TRP A 143 2.67 -0.99 17.14
CA TRP A 143 1.75 -0.85 16.01
C TRP A 143 0.74 -1.99 15.96
N TRP A 144 1.21 -3.23 16.08
CA TRP A 144 0.33 -4.40 16.19
C TRP A 144 -0.68 -4.25 17.33
N LYS A 145 -0.22 -3.85 18.51
CA LYS A 145 -1.06 -3.74 19.70
C LYS A 145 -2.08 -2.60 19.60
N SER A 146 -1.69 -1.42 19.09
CA SER A 146 -2.49 -0.19 19.17
C SER A 146 -3.26 0.14 17.89
N ARG A 147 -2.86 -0.45 16.75
CA ARG A 147 -3.47 -0.14 15.45
C ARG A 147 -4.14 -1.36 14.81
N VAL A 148 -3.50 -2.52 14.86
CA VAL A 148 -3.97 -3.72 14.16
C VAL A 148 -4.94 -4.53 15.01
N LEU A 149 -4.57 -4.84 16.26
CA LEU A 149 -5.35 -5.70 17.16
C LEU A 149 -6.18 -4.93 18.19
N ASP A 150 -6.04 -3.60 18.27
CA ASP A 150 -6.87 -2.76 19.12
C ASP A 150 -8.29 -2.66 18.54
N ASP A 151 -9.29 -3.12 19.31
CA ASP A 151 -10.67 -3.26 18.85
C ASP A 151 -11.69 -2.47 19.69
N PRO A 152 -11.54 -1.13 19.82
CA PRO A 152 -12.53 -0.33 20.51
C PRO A 152 -13.86 -0.29 19.70
N GLU A 153 -14.97 -0.16 20.39
CA GLU A 153 -16.31 -0.20 19.81
C GLU A 153 -16.49 0.76 18.62
N TRP A 154 -15.91 1.96 18.70
CA TRP A 154 -16.02 2.96 17.62
C TRP A 154 -15.34 2.53 16.30
N ARG A 155 -14.38 1.59 16.33
CA ARG A 155 -13.75 1.00 15.13
C ARG A 155 -14.58 -0.11 14.49
N ARG A 156 -15.59 -0.60 15.19
CA ARG A 156 -16.41 -1.70 14.69
C ARG A 156 -17.49 -1.27 13.72
N PHE A 157 -17.80 0.04 13.66
CA PHE A 157 -18.85 0.62 12.79
C PHE A 157 -20.18 -0.15 12.88
N GLY A 158 -20.55 -0.60 14.09
CA GLY A 158 -21.73 -1.43 14.34
C GLY A 158 -21.54 -2.92 14.02
N GLY A 159 -20.36 -3.34 13.63
CA GLY A 159 -20.03 -4.75 13.39
C GLY A 159 -19.64 -5.53 14.64
N GLY A 160 -19.36 -6.82 14.46
CA GLY A 160 -18.90 -7.72 15.50
C GLY A 160 -17.49 -7.42 16.00
N GLU A 161 -17.09 -8.11 17.06
CA GLU A 161 -15.73 -8.05 17.60
C GLU A 161 -14.71 -8.60 16.61
N LEU A 162 -13.46 -8.14 16.74
CA LEU A 162 -12.35 -8.65 15.95
C LEU A 162 -12.08 -10.12 16.30
N SER A 163 -12.15 -10.96 15.30
CA SER A 163 -11.76 -12.38 15.36
C SER A 163 -10.43 -12.58 14.63
N VAL A 164 -9.58 -13.43 15.18
CA VAL A 164 -8.28 -13.78 14.59
C VAL A 164 -8.24 -15.28 14.33
N ALA A 165 -8.15 -15.65 13.04
CA ALA A 165 -7.91 -17.02 12.63
C ALA A 165 -6.44 -17.17 12.23
N VAL A 166 -5.83 -18.29 12.62
CA VAL A 166 -4.44 -18.64 12.27
C VAL A 166 -4.42 -20.03 11.66
N LEU A 167 -3.85 -20.15 10.49
CA LEU A 167 -3.53 -21.44 9.86
C LEU A 167 -2.14 -21.89 10.33
N GLU A 168 -2.08 -23.05 10.93
CA GLU A 168 -0.83 -23.69 11.37
C GLU A 168 -0.58 -24.97 10.58
N ASP A 169 0.66 -25.16 10.16
CA ASP A 169 1.17 -26.40 9.60
C ASP A 169 2.41 -26.81 10.39
N ASP A 170 2.46 -28.05 10.87
CA ASP A 170 3.50 -28.57 11.77
C ASP A 170 3.80 -27.67 12.98
N GLY A 171 2.74 -27.05 13.57
CA GLY A 171 2.84 -26.17 14.73
C GLY A 171 3.45 -24.80 14.43
N ARG A 172 3.58 -24.41 13.15
CA ARG A 172 4.09 -23.10 12.72
C ARG A 172 2.99 -22.29 12.03
N PRO A 173 2.79 -21.01 12.40
CA PRO A 173 1.88 -20.13 11.69
C PRO A 173 2.32 -19.93 10.24
N GLN A 174 1.40 -20.20 9.30
CA GLN A 174 1.61 -20.06 7.86
C GLN A 174 0.75 -18.98 7.24
N ALA A 175 -0.45 -18.75 7.80
CA ALA A 175 -1.36 -17.70 7.39
C ALA A 175 -2.18 -17.21 8.57
N TYR A 176 -2.77 -16.03 8.43
CA TYR A 176 -3.76 -15.52 9.38
C TYR A 176 -4.84 -14.69 8.68
N ALA A 177 -5.97 -14.52 9.36
CA ALA A 177 -7.02 -13.59 8.99
C ALA A 177 -7.50 -12.79 10.20
N LEU A 178 -7.68 -11.50 10.01
CA LEU A 178 -8.36 -10.57 10.90
C LEU A 178 -9.72 -10.27 10.29
N TYR A 179 -10.82 -10.61 10.96
CA TYR A 179 -12.13 -10.47 10.39
C TYR A 179 -13.19 -10.21 11.45
N ARG A 180 -14.38 -9.78 11.01
CA ARG A 180 -15.58 -9.58 11.85
C ARG A 180 -16.74 -10.37 11.30
N LEU A 181 -17.59 -10.85 12.18
CA LEU A 181 -18.88 -11.46 11.83
C LEU A 181 -19.99 -10.46 12.14
N ASN A 182 -20.58 -9.91 11.10
CA ASN A 182 -21.70 -8.98 11.23
C ASN A 182 -22.99 -9.75 10.99
N PHE A 183 -23.59 -10.27 12.06
CA PHE A 183 -24.82 -11.05 12.00
C PHE A 183 -26.03 -10.16 11.65
N SER A 184 -26.84 -10.61 10.71
CA SER A 184 -28.09 -9.98 10.30
C SER A 184 -29.05 -11.03 9.74
N TYR A 185 -30.36 -10.80 9.89
CA TYR A 185 -31.40 -11.70 9.42
C TYR A 185 -32.58 -10.88 8.87
N GLU A 186 -33.15 -11.33 7.75
CA GLU A 186 -34.39 -10.83 7.20
C GLU A 186 -35.31 -12.02 6.91
N ASP A 187 -36.51 -12.01 7.47
CA ASP A 187 -37.52 -13.08 7.30
C ASP A 187 -36.97 -14.50 7.60
N GLY A 188 -36.04 -14.60 8.56
CA GLY A 188 -35.43 -15.87 8.95
C GLY A 188 -34.28 -16.34 8.05
N VAL A 189 -33.92 -15.55 7.03
CA VAL A 189 -32.79 -15.82 6.15
C VAL A 189 -31.56 -15.03 6.61
N PRO A 190 -30.36 -15.65 6.72
CA PRO A 190 -29.15 -14.93 7.05
C PRO A 190 -28.81 -13.89 5.96
N THR A 191 -28.65 -12.64 6.36
CA THR A 191 -28.20 -11.53 5.50
C THR A 191 -26.88 -10.93 5.98
N GLY A 192 -26.31 -11.52 7.02
CA GLY A 192 -25.05 -11.10 7.63
C GLY A 192 -23.85 -11.27 6.70
N LYS A 193 -22.72 -10.70 7.10
CA LYS A 193 -21.51 -10.71 6.32
C LYS A 193 -20.25 -10.97 7.14
N VAL A 194 -19.26 -11.61 6.52
CA VAL A 194 -17.87 -11.63 6.98
C VAL A 194 -17.20 -10.37 6.45
N VAL A 195 -16.65 -9.55 7.32
CA VAL A 195 -15.84 -8.40 6.94
C VAL A 195 -14.38 -8.75 7.22
N VAL A 196 -13.61 -8.97 6.17
CA VAL A 196 -12.18 -9.28 6.25
C VAL A 196 -11.40 -7.97 6.31
N LEU A 197 -10.73 -7.76 7.44
CA LEU A 197 -9.89 -6.57 7.64
C LEU A 197 -8.50 -6.78 7.06
N GLU A 198 -7.98 -8.01 7.19
CA GLU A 198 -6.69 -8.41 6.64
C GLU A 198 -6.64 -9.95 6.59
N ALA A 199 -6.15 -10.51 5.50
CA ALA A 199 -5.87 -11.93 5.40
C ALA A 199 -4.65 -12.14 4.49
N MET A 200 -3.68 -12.90 4.97
CA MET A 200 -2.46 -13.18 4.21
C MET A 200 -1.81 -14.50 4.63
N GLY A 201 -1.05 -15.06 3.72
CA GLY A 201 -0.26 -16.26 3.93
C GLY A 201 1.17 -16.07 3.45
N ALA A 202 2.12 -16.67 4.14
CA ALA A 202 3.53 -16.60 3.77
C ALA A 202 3.83 -17.35 2.48
N GLU A 203 3.03 -18.37 2.17
CA GLU A 203 3.11 -19.15 0.94
C GLU A 203 1.74 -19.12 0.23
N PRO A 204 1.68 -19.23 -1.11
CA PRO A 204 0.43 -19.16 -1.87
C PRO A 204 -0.62 -20.18 -1.39
N GLU A 205 -0.23 -21.40 -1.04
CA GLU A 205 -1.15 -22.44 -0.56
C GLU A 205 -1.75 -22.08 0.79
N ALA A 206 -0.98 -21.43 1.66
CA ALA A 206 -1.44 -20.98 2.97
C ALA A 206 -2.40 -19.79 2.85
N GLU A 207 -2.11 -18.85 1.95
CA GLU A 207 -3.01 -17.74 1.63
C GLU A 207 -4.35 -18.27 1.08
N ILE A 208 -4.32 -19.17 0.11
CA ILE A 208 -5.52 -19.78 -0.45
C ILE A 208 -6.32 -20.53 0.63
N ALA A 209 -5.65 -21.25 1.52
CA ALA A 209 -6.30 -22.01 2.59
C ALA A 209 -7.01 -21.11 3.62
N VAL A 210 -6.42 -19.99 4.01
CA VAL A 210 -7.07 -19.04 4.93
C VAL A 210 -8.25 -18.32 4.26
N TRP A 211 -8.16 -17.99 2.98
CA TRP A 211 -9.30 -17.47 2.22
C TRP A 211 -10.42 -18.50 2.07
N ARG A 212 -10.09 -19.79 1.84
CA ARG A 212 -11.11 -20.85 1.82
C ARG A 212 -11.83 -20.98 3.15
N PHE A 213 -11.10 -20.86 4.27
CA PHE A 213 -11.70 -20.83 5.61
C PHE A 213 -12.73 -19.68 5.73
N LEU A 214 -12.36 -18.44 5.34
CA LEU A 214 -13.25 -17.28 5.41
C LEU A 214 -14.51 -17.45 4.54
N LEU A 215 -14.35 -18.02 3.35
CA LEU A 215 -15.44 -18.28 2.41
C LEU A 215 -16.37 -19.40 2.87
N ASP A 216 -15.91 -20.29 3.74
CA ASP A 216 -16.70 -21.42 4.29
C ASP A 216 -17.46 -21.06 5.57
N ILE A 217 -17.29 -19.86 6.14
CA ILE A 217 -18.00 -19.46 7.37
C ILE A 217 -19.51 -19.50 7.13
N ASP A 218 -20.20 -20.31 7.93
CA ASP A 218 -21.65 -20.49 7.84
C ASP A 218 -22.46 -19.29 8.31
N TRP A 219 -23.73 -19.23 7.92
CA TRP A 219 -24.71 -18.23 8.35
C TRP A 219 -24.41 -16.79 7.89
N MET A 220 -23.57 -16.63 6.88
CA MET A 220 -23.23 -15.35 6.23
C MET A 220 -23.76 -15.34 4.80
N ALA A 221 -24.27 -14.20 4.33
CA ALA A 221 -24.73 -14.01 2.95
C ALA A 221 -23.62 -13.57 2.03
N SER A 222 -22.61 -12.86 2.54
CA SER A 222 -21.49 -12.34 1.73
C SER A 222 -20.20 -12.23 2.54
N ILE A 223 -19.10 -12.12 1.81
CA ILE A 223 -17.77 -11.82 2.33
C ILE A 223 -17.31 -10.52 1.70
N GLU A 224 -16.93 -9.54 2.53
CA GLU A 224 -16.40 -8.25 2.11
C GLU A 224 -14.95 -8.13 2.54
N ALA A 225 -14.10 -7.60 1.66
CA ALA A 225 -12.69 -7.30 1.95
C ALA A 225 -12.27 -6.04 1.21
N GLU A 226 -11.47 -5.21 1.86
CA GLU A 226 -10.94 -3.97 1.32
C GLU A 226 -9.41 -4.01 1.30
N LEU A 227 -8.78 -3.06 0.61
CA LEU A 227 -7.32 -2.90 0.52
C LEU A 227 -6.58 -4.16 0.04
N LEU A 228 -7.16 -4.89 -0.89
CA LEU A 228 -6.56 -6.11 -1.46
C LEU A 228 -5.52 -5.78 -2.55
N PRO A 229 -4.51 -6.63 -2.76
CA PRO A 229 -3.59 -6.48 -3.88
C PRO A 229 -4.29 -6.75 -5.22
N LEU A 230 -3.81 -6.13 -6.31
CA LEU A 230 -4.43 -6.28 -7.64
C LEU A 230 -4.21 -7.65 -8.26
N ASP A 231 -3.20 -8.38 -7.82
CA ASP A 231 -2.88 -9.75 -8.22
C ASP A 231 -3.43 -10.81 -7.25
N HIS A 232 -4.47 -10.45 -6.48
CA HIS A 232 -5.07 -11.31 -5.48
C HIS A 232 -5.48 -12.68 -6.04
N PRO A 233 -5.09 -13.81 -5.42
CA PRO A 233 -5.26 -15.16 -5.99
C PRO A 233 -6.72 -15.53 -6.26
N LEU A 234 -7.69 -15.00 -5.51
CA LEU A 234 -9.11 -15.26 -5.75
C LEU A 234 -9.59 -14.81 -7.14
N LEU A 235 -8.93 -13.83 -7.77
CA LEU A 235 -9.27 -13.40 -9.14
C LEU A 235 -9.09 -14.52 -10.17
N LEU A 236 -8.19 -15.47 -9.90
CA LEU A 236 -7.90 -16.62 -10.77
C LEU A 236 -8.51 -17.93 -10.26
N LEU A 237 -8.82 -18.01 -8.96
CA LEU A 237 -9.32 -19.21 -8.33
C LEU A 237 -10.85 -19.31 -8.28
N ALA A 238 -11.55 -18.18 -8.24
CA ALA A 238 -13.00 -18.18 -8.18
C ALA A 238 -13.61 -18.83 -9.45
N ALA A 239 -14.60 -19.70 -9.28
CA ALA A 239 -15.32 -20.30 -10.38
C ALA A 239 -16.04 -19.26 -11.26
N GLU A 240 -16.48 -18.18 -10.64
CA GLU A 240 -17.13 -17.05 -11.31
C GLU A 240 -16.44 -15.72 -10.92
N PRO A 241 -15.27 -15.34 -11.53
CA PRO A 241 -14.50 -14.15 -11.14
C PRO A 241 -15.32 -12.85 -11.16
N GLY A 242 -16.25 -12.69 -12.09
CA GLY A 242 -17.13 -11.51 -12.15
C GLY A 242 -18.07 -11.35 -10.93
N ARG A 243 -18.29 -12.42 -10.17
CA ARG A 243 -19.09 -12.41 -8.94
C ARG A 243 -18.31 -11.95 -7.70
N LEU A 244 -16.98 -11.87 -7.79
CA LEU A 244 -16.15 -11.26 -6.75
C LEU A 244 -16.44 -9.75 -6.60
N ARG A 245 -17.04 -9.13 -7.63
CA ARG A 245 -17.32 -7.68 -7.66
C ARG A 245 -16.08 -6.86 -7.33
N PHE A 246 -14.93 -7.29 -7.83
CA PHE A 246 -13.65 -6.64 -7.57
C PHE A 246 -13.66 -5.21 -8.13
N ARG A 247 -13.45 -4.24 -7.26
CA ARG A 247 -13.36 -2.81 -7.60
C ARG A 247 -11.94 -2.34 -7.36
N VAL A 248 -11.43 -1.50 -8.25
CA VAL A 248 -10.08 -0.94 -8.14
C VAL A 248 -10.20 0.52 -7.73
N GLY A 249 -9.42 0.90 -6.73
CA GLY A 249 -9.26 2.27 -6.24
C GLY A 249 -7.80 2.69 -6.18
N ASP A 250 -7.58 3.95 -5.82
CA ASP A 250 -6.25 4.44 -5.50
C ASP A 250 -5.80 3.87 -4.15
N GLY A 251 -4.53 3.46 -4.11
CA GLY A 251 -3.85 2.99 -2.92
C GLY A 251 -2.83 4.03 -2.43
N ILE A 252 -1.60 3.59 -2.20
CA ILE A 252 -0.55 4.44 -1.64
C ILE A 252 0.05 5.37 -2.69
N PHE A 253 0.29 6.63 -2.29
CA PHE A 253 1.06 7.62 -3.05
C PHE A 253 2.47 7.69 -2.47
N VAL A 254 3.47 7.78 -3.36
CA VAL A 254 4.89 7.86 -2.99
C VAL A 254 5.52 9.12 -3.55
N ARG A 255 6.36 9.77 -2.73
CA ARG A 255 7.19 10.92 -3.07
C ARG A 255 8.67 10.55 -2.86
N LEU A 256 9.48 10.68 -3.90
CA LEU A 256 10.92 10.60 -3.75
C LEU A 256 11.41 11.95 -3.21
N VAL A 257 11.70 12.01 -1.91
CA VAL A 257 12.18 13.23 -1.23
C VAL A 257 13.64 13.49 -1.58
N ASP A 258 14.46 12.43 -1.68
CA ASP A 258 15.79 12.42 -2.24
C ASP A 258 15.81 11.40 -3.39
N VAL A 259 15.76 11.89 -4.62
CA VAL A 259 15.71 11.04 -5.82
C VAL A 259 16.93 10.16 -5.92
N GLY A 260 18.13 10.69 -5.67
CA GLY A 260 19.37 9.92 -5.77
C GLY A 260 19.41 8.77 -4.78
N ALA A 261 19.14 9.06 -3.50
CA ALA A 261 19.12 8.06 -2.45
C ALA A 261 17.99 7.02 -2.67
N ALA A 262 16.81 7.46 -3.13
CA ALA A 262 15.70 6.55 -3.42
C ALA A 262 16.03 5.59 -4.57
N LEU A 263 16.58 6.07 -5.67
CA LEU A 263 16.99 5.22 -6.80
C LEU A 263 18.10 4.23 -6.43
N ALA A 264 19.06 4.66 -5.60
CA ALA A 264 20.15 3.80 -5.12
C ALA A 264 19.66 2.70 -4.15
N ALA A 265 18.54 2.90 -3.49
CA ALA A 265 18.03 2.01 -2.43
C ALA A 265 17.16 0.85 -2.98
N ARG A 266 16.75 0.89 -4.26
CA ARG A 266 15.96 -0.20 -4.85
C ARG A 266 16.85 -1.11 -5.71
N SER A 267 16.40 -2.36 -5.91
CA SER A 267 16.94 -3.26 -6.91
C SER A 267 16.23 -3.11 -8.25
N TYR A 268 16.90 -3.51 -9.30
CA TYR A 268 16.42 -3.48 -10.68
C TYR A 268 16.41 -4.88 -11.27
N ALA A 269 15.44 -5.16 -12.14
CA ALA A 269 15.28 -6.50 -12.72
C ALA A 269 16.32 -6.82 -13.83
N THR A 270 17.00 -5.81 -14.36
CA THR A 270 18.09 -5.95 -15.34
C THR A 270 19.30 -5.11 -14.92
N ASP A 271 20.43 -5.31 -15.58
CA ASP A 271 21.68 -4.53 -15.37
C ASP A 271 21.84 -3.37 -16.36
N ASP A 272 20.80 -3.05 -17.14
CA ASP A 272 20.82 -1.96 -18.09
C ASP A 272 21.08 -0.61 -17.42
N ASP A 273 21.71 0.30 -18.16
CA ASP A 273 21.88 1.68 -17.75
C ASP A 273 20.76 2.56 -18.32
N LEU A 274 20.34 3.53 -17.52
CA LEU A 274 19.33 4.52 -17.91
C LEU A 274 19.60 5.83 -17.17
N VAL A 275 19.51 6.95 -17.88
CA VAL A 275 19.55 8.30 -17.30
C VAL A 275 18.16 8.90 -17.31
N ILE A 276 17.68 9.30 -16.13
CA ILE A 276 16.36 9.90 -15.93
C ILE A 276 16.51 11.37 -15.60
N GLY A 277 15.98 12.24 -16.46
CA GLY A 277 15.84 13.68 -16.21
C GLY A 277 14.58 13.93 -15.37
N VAL A 278 14.77 14.29 -14.12
CA VAL A 278 13.68 14.55 -13.17
C VAL A 278 13.38 16.03 -13.08
N VAL A 279 12.12 16.40 -13.25
CA VAL A 279 11.63 17.77 -13.05
C VAL A 279 10.93 17.84 -11.70
N ASP A 280 11.43 18.67 -10.79
CA ASP A 280 10.88 18.87 -9.46
C ASP A 280 10.79 20.34 -9.06
N THR A 281 9.70 20.98 -9.41
CA THR A 281 9.47 22.41 -9.11
C THR A 281 9.21 22.69 -7.64
N PHE A 282 8.83 21.66 -6.88
CA PHE A 282 8.55 21.82 -5.44
C PHE A 282 9.80 21.60 -4.60
N CYS A 283 10.65 20.63 -4.92
CA CYS A 283 11.91 20.36 -4.23
C CYS A 283 13.11 20.49 -5.20
N PRO A 284 13.65 21.71 -5.40
CA PRO A 284 14.61 22.00 -6.47
C PRO A 284 15.92 21.19 -6.39
N TRP A 285 16.24 20.61 -5.23
CA TRP A 285 17.42 19.75 -5.10
C TRP A 285 17.33 18.44 -5.88
N ASN A 286 16.11 18.04 -6.32
CA ASN A 286 15.85 16.89 -7.16
C ASN A 286 15.76 17.23 -8.66
N ASP A 287 15.76 18.52 -9.05
CA ASP A 287 15.65 18.96 -10.44
C ASP A 287 16.99 18.76 -11.15
N ALA A 288 17.23 17.54 -11.64
CA ALA A 288 18.50 17.11 -12.23
C ALA A 288 18.34 15.80 -13.01
N CYS A 289 19.41 15.40 -13.73
CA CYS A 289 19.54 14.07 -14.32
C CYS A 289 20.19 13.11 -13.32
N PHE A 290 19.66 11.88 -13.25
CA PHE A 290 20.16 10.81 -12.39
C PHE A 290 20.31 9.52 -13.19
N THR A 291 21.41 8.81 -12.96
CA THR A 291 21.47 7.40 -13.37
C THR A 291 20.46 6.58 -12.55
N VAL A 292 20.04 5.44 -13.04
CA VAL A 292 19.18 4.51 -12.24
C VAL A 292 19.85 4.05 -10.94
N ARG A 293 21.17 4.17 -10.82
CA ARG A 293 21.91 3.88 -9.57
C ARG A 293 21.95 5.07 -8.61
N GLY A 294 21.20 6.15 -8.91
CA GLY A 294 21.03 7.31 -8.02
C GLY A 294 22.12 8.37 -8.09
N GLN A 295 23.06 8.27 -9.02
CA GLN A 295 24.13 9.26 -9.17
C GLN A 295 23.65 10.43 -10.02
N LYS A 296 23.86 11.67 -9.57
CA LYS A 296 23.64 12.86 -10.41
C LYS A 296 24.65 12.86 -11.56
N THR A 297 24.17 13.19 -12.76
CA THR A 297 24.98 13.26 -13.97
C THR A 297 24.65 14.49 -14.80
N MET A 298 25.56 14.88 -15.69
CA MET A 298 25.37 15.92 -16.71
C MET A 298 25.08 15.32 -18.09
N GLU A 299 24.94 14.00 -18.18
CA GLU A 299 24.59 13.32 -19.42
C GLU A 299 23.17 13.69 -19.86
N GLU A 300 22.92 13.66 -21.16
CA GLU A 300 21.58 13.81 -21.70
C GLU A 300 20.68 12.68 -21.17
N PRO A 301 19.47 12.99 -20.69
CA PRO A 301 18.59 11.96 -20.18
C PRO A 301 18.01 11.10 -21.31
N ASP A 302 17.85 9.81 -21.05
CA ASP A 302 17.09 8.89 -21.91
C ASP A 302 15.58 9.13 -21.82
N LEU A 303 15.11 9.45 -20.60
CA LEU A 303 13.71 9.80 -20.30
C LEU A 303 13.66 11.11 -19.50
N ARG A 304 12.64 11.93 -19.76
CA ARG A 304 12.34 13.11 -18.93
C ARG A 304 10.94 13.03 -18.36
N LEU A 305 10.80 13.28 -17.05
CA LEU A 305 9.51 13.17 -16.35
C LEU A 305 9.46 14.00 -15.06
N PRO A 306 8.25 14.41 -14.62
CA PRO A 306 8.05 14.98 -13.30
C PRO A 306 8.30 13.96 -12.18
N VAL A 307 8.66 14.44 -11.01
CA VAL A 307 8.99 13.58 -9.86
C VAL A 307 7.81 12.76 -9.34
N ASP A 308 6.57 13.24 -9.47
CA ASP A 308 5.37 12.46 -9.13
C ASP A 308 5.18 11.27 -10.07
N THR A 309 5.54 11.41 -11.34
CA THR A 309 5.57 10.32 -12.31
C THR A 309 6.61 9.26 -11.92
N LEU A 310 7.80 9.69 -11.48
CA LEU A 310 8.81 8.77 -10.94
C LEU A 310 8.30 8.06 -9.67
N GLY A 311 7.57 8.78 -8.80
CA GLY A 311 6.90 8.19 -7.65
C GLY A 311 5.93 7.07 -8.03
N SER A 312 5.20 7.24 -9.14
CA SER A 312 4.24 6.24 -9.62
C SER A 312 4.88 4.94 -10.10
N VAL A 313 6.05 5.00 -10.73
CA VAL A 313 6.76 3.79 -11.22
C VAL A 313 7.67 3.16 -10.16
N TYR A 314 7.96 3.87 -9.08
CA TYR A 314 9.01 3.51 -8.14
C TYR A 314 8.83 2.14 -7.50
N LEU A 315 7.61 1.74 -7.17
CA LEU A 315 7.30 0.43 -6.59
C LEU A 315 7.03 -0.66 -7.64
N GLY A 316 6.96 -0.30 -8.94
CA GLY A 316 6.65 -1.24 -10.03
C GLY A 316 5.14 -1.43 -10.30
N GLY A 317 4.28 -0.58 -9.71
CA GLY A 317 2.81 -0.65 -9.91
C GLY A 317 2.36 -0.12 -11.28
N PHE A 318 3.17 0.74 -11.89
CA PHE A 318 2.93 1.32 -13.21
C PHE A 318 4.18 1.23 -14.07
N THR A 319 4.01 1.21 -15.40
CA THR A 319 5.11 1.23 -16.35
C THR A 319 5.34 2.63 -16.90
N PHE A 320 6.56 2.94 -17.31
CA PHE A 320 6.88 4.20 -17.99
C PHE A 320 6.09 4.35 -19.29
N ARG A 321 5.87 3.24 -20.00
CA ARG A 321 5.07 3.22 -21.24
C ARG A 321 3.60 3.58 -20.97
N GLN A 322 2.99 3.10 -19.86
CA GLN A 322 1.64 3.52 -19.47
C GLN A 322 1.56 5.03 -19.25
N LEU A 323 2.54 5.61 -18.55
CA LEU A 323 2.58 7.04 -18.24
C LEU A 323 2.97 7.90 -19.44
N ALA A 324 3.80 7.40 -20.37
CA ALA A 324 4.09 8.05 -21.63
C ALA A 324 2.84 8.19 -22.53
N ARG A 325 1.95 7.18 -22.52
CA ARG A 325 0.68 7.25 -23.29
C ARG A 325 -0.25 8.38 -22.84
N VAL A 326 -0.09 8.87 -21.62
CA VAL A 326 -0.86 10.02 -21.08
C VAL A 326 0.00 11.29 -20.99
N GLY A 327 1.16 11.31 -21.63
CA GLY A 327 2.02 12.50 -21.73
C GLY A 327 2.80 12.84 -20.46
N CYS A 328 2.95 11.90 -19.51
CA CYS A 328 3.67 12.12 -18.27
C CYS A 328 5.17 11.74 -18.35
N VAL A 329 5.60 11.09 -19.44
CA VAL A 329 7.00 10.71 -19.70
C VAL A 329 7.35 11.11 -21.14
N GLU A 330 8.46 11.80 -21.30
CA GLU A 330 9.09 12.10 -22.60
C GLU A 330 10.18 11.07 -22.84
N GLU A 331 10.10 10.33 -23.95
CA GLU A 331 11.18 9.48 -24.43
C GLU A 331 12.16 10.33 -25.26
N VAL A 332 13.36 10.50 -24.77
CA VAL A 332 14.41 11.29 -25.43
C VAL A 332 15.29 10.39 -26.31
N SER A 333 15.69 9.23 -25.79
CA SER A 333 16.46 8.23 -26.54
C SER A 333 15.53 7.10 -26.99
N GLU A 334 15.65 6.68 -28.25
CA GLU A 334 14.85 5.58 -28.82
C GLU A 334 15.02 4.28 -28.03
N GLY A 335 13.91 3.63 -27.66
CA GLY A 335 13.88 2.39 -26.90
C GLY A 335 14.10 2.56 -25.38
N ALA A 336 14.19 3.78 -24.86
CA ALA A 336 14.38 4.05 -23.45
C ALA A 336 13.18 3.60 -22.60
N LEU A 337 11.96 3.69 -23.13
CA LEU A 337 10.75 3.20 -22.43
C LEU A 337 10.80 1.68 -22.20
N ASP A 338 11.28 0.90 -23.17
CA ASP A 338 11.40 -0.55 -23.04
C ASP A 338 12.45 -0.95 -22.00
N ARG A 339 13.61 -0.26 -22.00
CA ARG A 339 14.65 -0.46 -20.98
C ARG A 339 14.17 -0.09 -19.60
N ALA A 340 13.47 1.05 -19.47
CA ALA A 340 12.92 1.52 -18.19
C ALA A 340 11.88 0.56 -17.62
N ASP A 341 10.96 0.09 -18.45
CA ASP A 341 9.92 -0.88 -18.03
C ASP A 341 10.56 -2.22 -17.61
N ALA A 342 11.61 -2.67 -18.32
CA ALA A 342 12.35 -3.88 -17.94
C ALA A 342 13.08 -3.69 -16.60
N LEU A 343 13.78 -2.57 -16.42
CA LEU A 343 14.51 -2.23 -15.18
C LEU A 343 13.60 -2.16 -13.95
N PHE A 344 12.46 -1.46 -14.06
CA PHE A 344 11.59 -1.14 -12.93
C PHE A 344 10.54 -2.22 -12.64
N ARG A 345 10.54 -3.31 -13.36
CA ARG A 345 9.60 -4.41 -13.17
C ARG A 345 9.67 -4.97 -11.75
N SER A 346 8.51 -5.19 -11.15
CA SER A 346 8.33 -5.95 -9.91
C SER A 346 7.66 -7.30 -10.21
N GLU A 347 8.02 -8.34 -9.47
CA GLU A 347 7.39 -9.66 -9.58
C GLU A 347 5.99 -9.69 -8.97
N ARG A 348 5.80 -8.96 -7.85
CA ARG A 348 4.51 -8.81 -7.18
C ARG A 348 3.94 -7.42 -7.45
N ALA A 349 2.62 -7.32 -7.54
CA ALA A 349 1.95 -6.03 -7.52
C ALA A 349 2.24 -5.30 -6.20
N PRO A 350 2.61 -4.00 -6.22
CA PRO A 350 2.77 -3.24 -4.99
C PRO A 350 1.46 -3.19 -4.22
N TRP A 351 1.56 -3.38 -2.91
CA TRP A 351 0.40 -3.41 -2.04
C TRP A 351 0.69 -2.74 -0.68
N CYS A 352 -0.29 -1.99 -0.19
CA CYS A 352 -0.28 -1.46 1.17
C CYS A 352 -1.62 -1.83 1.84
N PRO A 353 -1.61 -2.77 2.80
CA PRO A 353 -2.83 -3.19 3.51
C PRO A 353 -3.26 -2.21 4.60
N GLU A 354 -2.61 -1.07 4.74
CA GLU A 354 -2.73 -0.19 5.90
C GLU A 354 -2.99 1.25 5.52
N ILE A 355 -4.03 1.85 6.12
CA ILE A 355 -4.26 3.30 6.14
C ILE A 355 -3.71 3.86 7.46
N PHE A 356 -2.84 4.87 7.39
CA PHE A 356 -2.15 5.46 8.55
C PHE A 356 -2.34 6.97 8.67
#